data_7aa1ca3c04dfe9491eb56ab47451c843
#
_entry.id   7aa1ca3c04dfe9491eb56ab47451c843
#
_cell.length_a   1.000
_cell.length_b   1.000
_cell.length_c   1.000
_cell.angle_alpha   90.00
_cell.angle_beta   90.00
_cell.angle_gamma   90.00
#
_symmetry.space_group_name_H-M   'P 1'
#
loop_
_entity.id
_entity.type
_entity.pdbx_description
1 polymer ?
#
loop_
_entity_poly.entity_id
_entity_poly.type
_entity_poly.pdbx_seq_one_letter_code
_entity_poly.pdbx_strand_id
1 'polypeptide(L)'
;MMKQTTALEAVLRADGLLLQGIGRNVDILGISNDSRTVKPGDLFICKGYGFKPEYLAKAREAGAVCYLAQEKLDSDLPVILVSDVRKAQSLAAQWFYDYPSRAFTLVGITGTKGKTTTTYMTRAVMDAVTGAKTGLLSGMEHDLGGEVTYTHLTTPESLEMQQLFAEARDHKLPVVTAEISSQAYQVHRTYGQHFRYGIFLDIGPDHISAHEHPTMEDYLKCKEALLENSDTAIIVRSTDYFDHVLAAAQKAGRTLLVGMAEDGESDYAASNVQKLPRGYAFTVTEKATGRQDIYKVGMDGLFNIENALTAIAVGRDMGGDPAVISAALEHLVVPGRADVMEGAGLKIFINYMHNGISCQAVLKALKKDYPDKFVTVVIGVAGQRSPARIQGVGEACGRYADRVFFTADDPDLEDPRDIDTRLAHAAADGKAEVIIEPDRVIAVERALREAPAGSVVVLGGKGDEDTQRVNGVYVHYESDPVIAKRVVAELENER
;
A
#
# COMPACT_ATOMS: atom_id res chain seq x y z
N MET A 1 25.44 -8.72 -16.23
CA MET A 1 26.10 -7.51 -16.82
C MET A 1 27.32 -7.20 -15.96
N MET A 2 28.46 -6.88 -16.52
CA MET A 2 29.67 -6.55 -15.75
C MET A 2 29.75 -5.03 -15.59
N LYS A 3 29.89 -4.56 -14.36
CA LYS A 3 30.03 -3.16 -13.97
C LYS A 3 31.34 -2.93 -13.25
N GLN A 4 31.80 -1.70 -13.11
CA GLN A 4 33.08 -1.38 -12.46
C GLN A 4 32.91 -0.41 -11.30
N THR A 5 33.64 -0.65 -10.20
CA THR A 5 33.55 0.15 -8.97
C THR A 5 33.81 1.62 -9.19
N THR A 6 34.72 2.00 -10.09
CA THR A 6 35.00 3.42 -10.39
C THR A 6 33.78 4.16 -10.94
N ALA A 7 32.90 3.49 -11.70
CA ALA A 7 31.65 4.08 -12.17
C ALA A 7 30.64 4.26 -11.02
N LEU A 8 30.53 3.30 -10.11
CA LEU A 8 29.71 3.44 -8.91
C LEU A 8 30.24 4.58 -8.00
N GLU A 9 31.55 4.62 -7.79
CA GLU A 9 32.19 5.67 -7.00
C GLU A 9 31.92 7.08 -7.58
N ALA A 10 31.87 7.20 -8.91
CA ALA A 10 31.52 8.46 -9.57
C ALA A 10 30.07 8.88 -9.27
N VAL A 11 29.11 7.94 -9.29
CA VAL A 11 27.70 8.17 -8.92
C VAL A 11 27.61 8.63 -7.46
N LEU A 12 28.23 7.88 -6.54
CA LEU A 12 28.22 8.21 -5.11
C LEU A 12 28.89 9.53 -4.78
N ARG A 13 29.96 9.88 -5.52
CA ARG A 13 30.67 11.18 -5.38
C ARG A 13 29.81 12.35 -5.88
N ALA A 14 29.11 12.17 -6.99
CA ALA A 14 28.23 13.20 -7.53
C ALA A 14 27.09 13.57 -6.56
N ASP A 15 26.63 12.59 -5.76
CA ASP A 15 25.61 12.78 -4.74
C ASP A 15 26.18 13.19 -3.35
N GLY A 16 27.49 13.31 -3.22
CA GLY A 16 28.16 13.70 -1.96
C GLY A 16 28.22 12.59 -0.90
N LEU A 17 27.93 11.34 -1.27
CA LEU A 17 27.91 10.20 -0.34
C LEU A 17 29.27 9.51 -0.20
N LEU A 18 30.16 9.58 -1.19
CA LEU A 18 31.44 8.89 -1.18
C LEU A 18 32.42 9.53 -0.20
N LEU A 19 32.85 8.78 0.81
CA LEU A 19 33.92 9.18 1.74
C LEU A 19 35.28 8.67 1.27
N GLN A 20 35.37 7.39 0.84
CA GLN A 20 36.59 6.77 0.35
C GLN A 20 36.26 5.70 -0.70
N GLY A 21 36.90 5.77 -1.85
CA GLY A 21 36.85 4.75 -2.89
C GLY A 21 37.92 3.67 -2.72
N ILE A 22 37.84 2.61 -3.54
CA ILE A 22 38.77 1.48 -3.53
C ILE A 22 40.14 1.87 -4.11
N GLY A 23 40.20 2.92 -4.94
CA GLY A 23 41.43 3.37 -5.59
C GLY A 23 41.87 2.54 -6.80
N ARG A 24 41.15 1.50 -7.14
CA ARG A 24 41.32 0.66 -8.35
C ARG A 24 40.00 0.15 -8.85
N ASN A 25 39.95 -0.27 -10.11
CA ASN A 25 38.76 -0.95 -10.64
C ASN A 25 38.65 -2.36 -10.06
N VAL A 26 37.43 -2.69 -9.66
CA VAL A 26 36.97 -4.06 -9.36
C VAL A 26 35.73 -4.32 -10.19
N ASP A 27 35.68 -5.45 -10.88
CA ASP A 27 34.52 -5.84 -11.65
C ASP A 27 33.42 -6.36 -10.73
N ILE A 28 32.19 -5.86 -10.90
CA ILE A 28 31.00 -6.21 -10.15
C ILE A 28 30.06 -6.96 -11.10
N LEU A 29 29.71 -8.19 -10.75
CA LEU A 29 28.77 -9.04 -11.51
C LEU A 29 27.35 -9.01 -10.94
N GLY A 30 27.19 -8.69 -9.65
CA GLY A 30 25.93 -8.57 -8.94
C GLY A 30 26.01 -7.66 -7.72
N ILE A 31 24.88 -7.40 -7.11
CA ILE A 31 24.74 -6.66 -5.85
C ILE A 31 23.88 -7.46 -4.87
N SER A 32 24.32 -7.61 -3.62
CA SER A 32 23.53 -8.21 -2.57
C SER A 32 23.68 -7.47 -1.24
N ASN A 33 22.63 -7.47 -0.45
CA ASN A 33 22.61 -7.03 0.94
C ASN A 33 22.24 -8.16 1.93
N ASP A 34 22.13 -9.40 1.41
CA ASP A 34 21.89 -10.61 2.20
C ASP A 34 23.03 -11.61 1.95
N SER A 35 23.79 -11.92 3.00
CA SER A 35 24.94 -12.84 2.90
C SER A 35 24.59 -14.26 2.45
N ARG A 36 23.29 -14.64 2.51
CA ARG A 36 22.78 -15.94 2.06
C ARG A 36 22.58 -16.03 0.56
N THR A 37 22.45 -14.87 -0.11
CA THR A 37 22.14 -14.77 -1.55
C THR A 37 23.33 -14.28 -2.38
N VAL A 38 24.47 -13.99 -1.74
CA VAL A 38 25.71 -13.55 -2.42
C VAL A 38 26.21 -14.61 -3.40
N LYS A 39 26.62 -14.13 -4.57
CA LYS A 39 27.25 -14.93 -5.63
C LYS A 39 28.66 -14.43 -5.90
N PRO A 40 29.54 -15.29 -6.49
CA PRO A 40 30.88 -14.86 -6.88
C PRO A 40 30.85 -13.63 -7.80
N GLY A 41 31.61 -12.60 -7.44
CA GLY A 41 31.66 -11.34 -8.16
C GLY A 41 30.70 -10.25 -7.65
N ASP A 42 29.97 -10.49 -6.59
CA ASP A 42 29.02 -9.52 -6.04
C ASP A 42 29.72 -8.40 -5.24
N LEU A 43 29.15 -7.22 -5.31
CA LEU A 43 29.29 -6.15 -4.32
C LEU A 43 28.36 -6.47 -3.15
N PHE A 44 28.90 -6.60 -1.94
CA PHE A 44 28.10 -6.79 -0.73
C PHE A 44 27.83 -5.45 -0.02
N ILE A 45 26.58 -5.17 0.34
CA ILE A 45 26.16 -3.94 1.02
C ILE A 45 25.90 -4.22 2.50
N CYS A 46 26.74 -3.66 3.36
CA CYS A 46 26.67 -3.83 4.82
C CYS A 46 25.65 -2.84 5.41
N LYS A 47 24.35 -3.23 5.42
CA LYS A 47 23.26 -2.36 5.80
C LYS A 47 22.36 -2.98 6.87
N GLY A 48 21.74 -2.10 7.70
CA GLY A 48 20.60 -2.41 8.57
C GLY A 48 20.94 -2.48 10.05
N TYR A 49 19.92 -2.31 10.90
CA TYR A 49 20.05 -2.40 12.36
C TYR A 49 20.50 -3.79 12.83
N GLY A 50 20.17 -4.83 12.08
CA GLY A 50 20.55 -6.21 12.37
C GLY A 50 21.84 -6.65 11.70
N PHE A 51 22.62 -5.74 11.07
CA PHE A 51 23.89 -6.10 10.46
C PHE A 51 24.88 -6.56 11.52
N LYS A 52 25.57 -7.68 11.22
CA LYS A 52 26.62 -8.24 12.06
C LYS A 52 27.88 -8.47 11.21
N PRO A 53 29.10 -8.23 11.74
CA PRO A 53 30.35 -8.41 11.00
C PRO A 53 30.49 -9.82 10.37
N GLU A 54 29.95 -10.85 11.01
CA GLU A 54 29.93 -12.22 10.50
C GLU A 54 29.19 -12.37 9.15
N TYR A 55 28.26 -11.45 8.82
CA TYR A 55 27.59 -11.47 7.52
C TYR A 55 28.53 -11.05 6.38
N LEU A 56 29.48 -10.13 6.65
CA LEU A 56 30.52 -9.80 5.69
C LEU A 56 31.50 -10.97 5.49
N ALA A 57 31.86 -11.68 6.55
CA ALA A 57 32.69 -12.87 6.44
C ALA A 57 32.05 -13.96 5.56
N LYS A 58 30.74 -14.23 5.78
CA LYS A 58 29.98 -15.17 4.94
C LYS A 58 29.88 -14.69 3.49
N ALA A 59 29.63 -13.41 3.27
CA ALA A 59 29.59 -12.84 1.91
C ALA A 59 30.92 -13.00 1.18
N ARG A 60 32.06 -12.79 1.89
CA ARG A 60 33.41 -13.02 1.36
C ARG A 60 33.62 -14.50 0.98
N GLU A 61 33.25 -15.42 1.87
CA GLU A 61 33.34 -16.86 1.61
C GLU A 61 32.49 -17.28 0.39
N ALA A 62 31.32 -16.63 0.20
CA ALA A 62 30.43 -16.83 -0.95
C ALA A 62 30.96 -16.18 -2.24
N GLY A 63 32.07 -15.41 -2.18
CA GLY A 63 32.74 -14.84 -3.36
C GLY A 63 32.44 -13.36 -3.63
N ALA A 64 31.97 -12.59 -2.64
CA ALA A 64 31.93 -11.13 -2.75
C ALA A 64 33.32 -10.57 -3.07
N VAL A 65 33.41 -9.60 -3.99
CA VAL A 65 34.67 -9.02 -4.46
C VAL A 65 35.00 -7.68 -3.82
N CYS A 66 34.03 -7.01 -3.24
CA CYS A 66 34.14 -5.77 -2.48
C CYS A 66 32.91 -5.56 -1.61
N TYR A 67 32.96 -4.57 -0.72
CA TYR A 67 31.80 -4.21 0.08
C TYR A 67 31.62 -2.70 0.17
N LEU A 68 30.37 -2.28 0.47
CA LEU A 68 29.94 -0.90 0.70
C LEU A 68 29.46 -0.77 2.14
N ALA A 69 30.01 0.18 2.90
CA ALA A 69 29.71 0.38 4.32
C ALA A 69 29.91 1.85 4.75
N GLN A 70 29.41 2.20 5.95
CA GLN A 70 29.64 3.50 6.57
C GLN A 70 30.98 3.56 7.35
N GLU A 71 31.51 2.40 7.73
CA GLU A 71 32.79 2.26 8.42
C GLU A 71 33.60 1.09 7.86
N LYS A 72 34.91 1.15 8.03
CA LYS A 72 35.79 0.05 7.63
C LYS A 72 35.64 -1.09 8.62
N LEU A 73 35.28 -2.27 8.10
CA LEU A 73 35.15 -3.50 8.86
C LEU A 73 36.44 -4.33 8.80
N ASP A 74 36.58 -5.27 9.74
CA ASP A 74 37.69 -6.23 9.75
C ASP A 74 37.54 -7.27 8.63
N SER A 75 38.05 -6.91 7.45
CA SER A 75 37.98 -7.73 6.23
C SER A 75 39.11 -7.31 5.28
N ASP A 76 39.63 -8.25 4.52
CA ASP A 76 40.59 -8.02 3.44
C ASP A 76 39.93 -7.62 2.11
N LEU A 77 38.60 -7.67 2.04
CA LEU A 77 37.89 -7.18 0.88
C LEU A 77 38.05 -5.66 0.69
N PRO A 78 38.21 -5.18 -0.55
CA PRO A 78 38.16 -3.76 -0.84
C PRO A 78 36.84 -3.12 -0.40
N VAL A 79 36.91 -1.91 0.17
CA VAL A 79 35.74 -1.19 0.68
C VAL A 79 35.46 0.12 -0.04
N ILE A 80 34.18 0.40 -0.31
CA ILE A 80 33.67 1.71 -0.65
C ILE A 80 33.04 2.29 0.61
N LEU A 81 33.63 3.35 1.18
CA LEU A 81 33.09 4.01 2.38
C LEU A 81 32.16 5.16 1.97
N VAL A 82 31.02 5.19 2.62
CA VAL A 82 29.95 6.17 2.35
C VAL A 82 29.42 6.79 3.64
N SER A 83 28.89 8.01 3.55
CA SER A 83 28.30 8.71 4.69
C SER A 83 26.93 8.13 5.10
N ASP A 84 26.18 7.55 4.16
CA ASP A 84 24.86 6.93 4.39
C ASP A 84 24.72 5.70 3.51
N VAL A 85 24.72 4.52 4.13
CA VAL A 85 24.67 3.24 3.42
C VAL A 85 23.30 2.96 2.79
N ARG A 86 22.21 3.50 3.34
CA ARG A 86 20.86 3.29 2.78
C ARG A 86 20.66 4.09 1.50
N LYS A 87 21.06 5.37 1.51
CA LYS A 87 21.08 6.20 0.30
C LYS A 87 22.01 5.62 -0.76
N ALA A 88 23.20 5.24 -0.35
CA ALA A 88 24.19 4.64 -1.25
C ALA A 88 23.70 3.31 -1.86
N GLN A 89 22.99 2.48 -1.09
CA GLN A 89 22.35 1.25 -1.61
C GLN A 89 21.32 1.58 -2.70
N SER A 90 20.46 2.58 -2.47
CA SER A 90 19.45 2.96 -3.46
C SER A 90 20.08 3.42 -4.77
N LEU A 91 21.12 4.28 -4.71
CA LEU A 91 21.86 4.73 -5.90
C LEU A 91 22.64 3.59 -6.57
N ALA A 92 23.29 2.73 -5.78
CA ALA A 92 24.03 1.58 -6.31
C ALA A 92 23.11 0.61 -7.04
N ALA A 93 21.90 0.36 -6.51
CA ALA A 93 20.91 -0.49 -7.15
C ALA A 93 20.44 0.13 -8.48
N GLN A 94 20.06 1.42 -8.49
CA GLN A 94 19.66 2.13 -9.73
C GLN A 94 20.78 2.07 -10.79
N TRP A 95 22.00 2.38 -10.39
CA TRP A 95 23.17 2.32 -11.28
C TRP A 95 23.40 0.90 -11.81
N PHE A 96 23.34 -0.12 -10.94
CA PHE A 96 23.64 -1.49 -11.35
C PHE A 96 22.63 -2.01 -12.37
N TYR A 97 21.35 -1.70 -12.22
CA TYR A 97 20.27 -2.09 -13.14
C TYR A 97 20.05 -1.10 -14.30
N ASP A 98 20.98 -0.15 -14.56
CA ASP A 98 20.91 0.84 -15.65
C ASP A 98 19.68 1.76 -15.57
N TYR A 99 19.32 2.21 -14.34
CA TYR A 99 18.20 3.14 -14.12
C TYR A 99 16.89 2.67 -14.79
N PRO A 100 16.40 1.50 -14.45
CA PRO A 100 15.36 0.81 -15.24
C PRO A 100 14.04 1.60 -15.27
N SER A 101 13.72 2.39 -14.24
CA SER A 101 12.50 3.21 -14.20
C SER A 101 12.42 4.29 -15.30
N ARG A 102 13.52 4.59 -16.00
CA ARG A 102 13.52 5.51 -17.13
C ARG A 102 12.89 4.93 -18.40
N ALA A 103 12.62 3.62 -18.42
CA ALA A 103 12.06 2.93 -19.58
C ALA A 103 10.53 3.00 -19.65
N PHE A 104 9.85 3.44 -18.59
CA PHE A 104 8.39 3.45 -18.49
C PHE A 104 7.91 4.67 -17.69
N THR A 105 6.61 4.96 -17.79
CA THR A 105 5.96 5.95 -16.91
C THR A 105 5.81 5.36 -15.50
N LEU A 106 6.44 6.00 -14.50
CA LEU A 106 6.33 5.58 -13.11
C LEU A 106 5.31 6.45 -12.37
N VAL A 107 4.29 5.83 -11.79
CA VAL A 107 3.26 6.47 -10.96
C VAL A 107 3.45 6.03 -9.52
N GLY A 108 3.70 6.97 -8.62
CA GLY A 108 3.79 6.72 -7.19
C GLY A 108 2.52 7.16 -6.46
N ILE A 109 2.04 6.36 -5.52
CA ILE A 109 0.81 6.65 -4.76
C ILE A 109 1.09 6.56 -3.28
N THR A 110 0.82 7.65 -2.55
CA THR A 110 0.94 7.71 -1.10
C THR A 110 -0.37 8.17 -0.45
N GLY A 111 -0.50 7.93 0.82
CA GLY A 111 -1.64 8.27 1.65
C GLY A 111 -1.63 7.43 2.93
N THR A 112 -2.43 7.79 3.90
CA THR A 112 -2.67 6.93 5.06
C THR A 112 -3.55 5.76 4.64
N LYS A 113 -4.61 6.03 3.90
CA LYS A 113 -5.57 5.04 3.36
C LYS A 113 -5.68 5.16 1.83
N GLY A 114 -6.35 4.20 1.21
CA GLY A 114 -6.66 4.23 -0.22
C GLY A 114 -5.52 3.80 -1.16
N LYS A 115 -4.26 3.72 -0.73
CA LYS A 115 -3.10 3.41 -1.59
C LYS A 115 -3.33 2.19 -2.49
N THR A 116 -3.58 1.03 -1.90
CA THR A 116 -3.78 -0.22 -2.65
C THR A 116 -4.92 -0.09 -3.66
N THR A 117 -6.08 0.38 -3.21
CA THR A 117 -7.25 0.58 -4.08
C THR A 117 -6.92 1.49 -5.26
N THR A 118 -6.28 2.64 -4.98
CA THR A 118 -5.91 3.60 -6.02
C THR A 118 -4.85 3.05 -6.96
N THR A 119 -3.90 2.24 -6.45
CA THR A 119 -2.87 1.60 -7.27
C THR A 119 -3.51 0.63 -8.27
N TYR A 120 -4.47 -0.19 -7.83
CA TYR A 120 -5.23 -1.07 -8.73
C TYR A 120 -6.13 -0.28 -9.70
N MET A 121 -6.81 0.79 -9.24
CA MET A 121 -7.60 1.67 -10.11
C MET A 121 -6.73 2.30 -11.19
N THR A 122 -5.57 2.85 -10.81
CA THR A 122 -4.64 3.48 -11.75
C THR A 122 -4.09 2.46 -12.74
N ARG A 123 -3.73 1.25 -12.28
CA ARG A 123 -3.30 0.16 -13.18
C ARG A 123 -4.39 -0.18 -14.19
N ALA A 124 -5.63 -0.43 -13.75
CA ALA A 124 -6.74 -0.79 -14.64
C ALA A 124 -7.01 0.30 -15.68
N VAL A 125 -6.97 1.57 -15.26
CA VAL A 125 -7.07 2.71 -16.17
C VAL A 125 -5.91 2.74 -17.16
N MET A 126 -4.67 2.51 -16.70
CA MET A 126 -3.48 2.51 -17.57
C MET A 126 -3.48 1.34 -18.54
N ASP A 127 -3.89 0.13 -18.13
CA ASP A 127 -4.07 -1.02 -19.04
C ASP A 127 -5.05 -0.66 -20.16
N ALA A 128 -6.18 -0.05 -19.81
CA ALA A 128 -7.21 0.35 -20.77
C ALA A 128 -6.76 1.49 -21.70
N VAL A 129 -6.07 2.50 -21.16
CA VAL A 129 -5.61 3.68 -21.93
C VAL A 129 -4.46 3.33 -22.86
N THR A 130 -3.53 2.49 -22.41
CA THR A 130 -2.36 2.10 -23.22
C THR A 130 -2.67 0.93 -24.17
N GLY A 131 -3.74 0.19 -23.94
CA GLY A 131 -4.05 -1.05 -24.64
C GLY A 131 -3.04 -2.18 -24.39
N ALA A 132 -2.24 -2.07 -23.35
CA ALA A 132 -1.18 -3.02 -23.00
C ALA A 132 -1.21 -3.32 -21.49
N LYS A 133 -0.69 -4.48 -21.08
CA LYS A 133 -0.48 -4.79 -19.67
C LYS A 133 0.48 -3.78 -19.05
N THR A 134 0.15 -3.24 -17.88
CA THR A 134 1.02 -2.35 -17.10
C THR A 134 1.46 -3.01 -15.78
N GLY A 135 2.49 -2.46 -15.16
CA GLY A 135 3.09 -3.02 -13.94
C GLY A 135 2.37 -2.56 -12.69
N LEU A 136 2.37 -3.43 -11.68
CA LEU A 136 1.83 -3.19 -10.34
C LEU A 136 2.88 -3.51 -9.28
N LEU A 137 3.13 -2.55 -8.39
CA LEU A 137 3.82 -2.74 -7.12
C LEU A 137 2.87 -2.33 -5.99
N SER A 138 2.19 -3.29 -5.39
CA SER A 138 1.26 -3.04 -4.29
C SER A 138 1.76 -3.63 -2.97
N GLY A 139 1.09 -3.31 -1.87
CA GLY A 139 1.35 -3.94 -0.57
C GLY A 139 0.86 -5.39 -0.48
N MET A 140 0.28 -5.93 -1.54
CA MET A 140 -0.25 -7.29 -1.63
C MET A 140 0.57 -8.15 -2.58
N GLU A 141 0.81 -7.64 -3.79
CA GLU A 141 1.48 -8.37 -4.85
C GLU A 141 2.30 -7.45 -5.75
N HIS A 142 3.28 -8.03 -6.42
CA HIS A 142 4.05 -7.42 -7.49
C HIS A 142 3.76 -8.17 -8.79
N ASP A 143 3.32 -7.44 -9.83
CA ASP A 143 3.10 -7.94 -11.18
C ASP A 143 3.83 -7.03 -12.18
N LEU A 144 5.03 -7.43 -12.58
CA LEU A 144 5.89 -6.68 -13.50
C LEU A 144 6.01 -7.35 -14.89
N GLY A 145 4.98 -8.13 -15.25
CA GLY A 145 4.91 -8.80 -16.55
C GLY A 145 5.36 -10.25 -16.53
N GLY A 146 6.11 -10.67 -15.52
CA GLY A 146 6.51 -12.05 -15.25
C GLY A 146 5.54 -12.79 -14.34
N GLU A 147 6.09 -13.57 -13.42
CA GLU A 147 5.33 -14.27 -12.38
C GLU A 147 4.86 -13.27 -11.31
N VAL A 148 3.59 -13.35 -10.92
CA VAL A 148 3.05 -12.54 -9.84
C VAL A 148 3.62 -13.04 -8.51
N THR A 149 4.21 -12.13 -7.73
CA THR A 149 4.80 -12.46 -6.42
C THR A 149 4.06 -11.74 -5.30
N TYR A 150 3.78 -12.46 -4.22
CA TYR A 150 3.15 -11.87 -3.02
C TYR A 150 4.21 -11.21 -2.14
N THR A 151 3.85 -10.11 -1.49
CA THR A 151 4.77 -9.31 -0.68
C THR A 151 4.20 -9.04 0.70
N HIS A 152 5.11 -8.81 1.66
CA HIS A 152 4.78 -8.36 3.02
C HIS A 152 5.16 -6.89 3.26
N LEU A 153 5.74 -6.22 2.26
CA LEU A 153 6.12 -4.82 2.33
C LEU A 153 5.32 -3.98 1.33
N THR A 154 4.68 -2.92 1.80
CA THR A 154 3.96 -1.97 0.93
C THR A 154 4.86 -1.39 -0.17
N THR A 155 6.11 -1.08 0.16
CA THR A 155 7.12 -0.62 -0.80
C THR A 155 8.35 -1.50 -0.64
N PRO A 156 8.85 -2.16 -1.69
CA PRO A 156 10.02 -3.02 -1.64
C PRO A 156 11.27 -2.29 -1.13
N GLU A 157 12.25 -3.04 -0.62
CA GLU A 157 13.59 -2.52 -0.35
C GLU A 157 14.24 -2.04 -1.64
N SER A 158 15.13 -1.03 -1.56
CA SER A 158 15.66 -0.34 -2.75
C SER A 158 16.31 -1.28 -3.77
N LEU A 159 17.01 -2.32 -3.34
CA LEU A 159 17.62 -3.30 -4.24
C LEU A 159 16.57 -4.13 -4.96
N GLU A 160 15.61 -4.68 -4.23
CA GLU A 160 14.49 -5.44 -4.78
C GLU A 160 13.64 -4.59 -5.74
N MET A 161 13.34 -3.34 -5.37
CA MET A 161 12.59 -2.42 -6.23
C MET A 161 13.25 -2.20 -7.59
N GLN A 162 14.59 -2.06 -7.64
CA GLN A 162 15.30 -1.90 -8.90
C GLN A 162 15.37 -3.20 -9.71
N GLN A 163 15.38 -4.37 -9.07
CA GLN A 163 15.23 -5.67 -9.73
C GLN A 163 13.86 -5.78 -10.40
N LEU A 164 12.80 -5.47 -9.68
CA LEU A 164 11.43 -5.44 -10.19
C LEU A 164 11.25 -4.42 -11.33
N PHE A 165 11.86 -3.24 -11.23
CA PHE A 165 11.85 -2.26 -12.32
C PHE A 165 12.64 -2.74 -13.55
N ALA A 166 13.73 -3.47 -13.36
CA ALA A 166 14.45 -4.08 -14.47
C ALA A 166 13.60 -5.16 -15.17
N GLU A 167 12.85 -5.94 -14.41
CA GLU A 167 11.88 -6.90 -14.95
C GLU A 167 10.79 -6.19 -15.77
N ALA A 168 10.19 -5.11 -15.25
CA ALA A 168 9.20 -4.31 -15.95
C ALA A 168 9.76 -3.75 -17.29
N ARG A 169 11.00 -3.23 -17.26
CA ARG A 169 11.70 -2.76 -18.46
C ARG A 169 11.88 -3.89 -19.49
N ASP A 170 12.35 -5.05 -19.04
CA ASP A 170 12.67 -6.18 -19.90
C ASP A 170 11.38 -6.78 -20.52
N HIS A 171 10.26 -6.73 -19.83
CA HIS A 171 8.92 -7.03 -20.34
C HIS A 171 8.30 -5.87 -21.15
N LYS A 172 8.98 -4.71 -21.27
CA LYS A 172 8.54 -3.52 -22.02
C LYS A 172 7.19 -2.97 -21.56
N LEU A 173 6.95 -2.99 -20.24
CA LEU A 173 5.74 -2.41 -19.69
C LEU A 173 5.75 -0.88 -19.91
N PRO A 174 4.66 -0.29 -20.42
CA PRO A 174 4.62 1.16 -20.69
C PRO A 174 4.48 2.01 -19.43
N VAL A 175 3.87 1.45 -18.39
CA VAL A 175 3.58 2.13 -17.11
C VAL A 175 3.83 1.16 -15.96
N VAL A 176 4.33 1.67 -14.83
CA VAL A 176 4.36 0.95 -13.55
C VAL A 176 3.70 1.83 -12.49
N THR A 177 2.70 1.29 -11.81
CA THR A 177 2.01 1.94 -10.69
C THR A 177 2.49 1.33 -9.38
N ALA A 178 2.93 2.16 -8.42
CA ALA A 178 3.58 1.73 -7.21
C ALA A 178 2.99 2.38 -5.95
N GLU A 179 2.71 1.58 -4.91
CA GLU A 179 2.44 2.10 -3.58
C GLU A 179 3.73 2.59 -2.92
N ILE A 180 3.73 3.84 -2.46
CA ILE A 180 4.87 4.47 -1.78
C ILE A 180 4.48 4.79 -0.34
N SER A 181 4.98 3.99 0.60
CA SER A 181 4.78 4.21 2.03
C SER A 181 5.64 5.37 2.54
N SER A 182 5.22 6.02 3.63
CA SER A 182 6.04 7.03 4.31
C SER A 182 7.38 6.46 4.77
N GLN A 183 7.37 5.22 5.26
CA GLN A 183 8.59 4.53 5.68
C GLN A 183 9.58 4.32 4.52
N ALA A 184 9.12 4.21 3.28
CA ALA A 184 10.01 4.11 2.13
C ALA A 184 10.91 5.34 1.98
N TYR A 185 10.38 6.52 2.28
CA TYR A 185 11.17 7.77 2.34
C TYR A 185 12.01 7.84 3.61
N GLN A 186 11.45 7.51 4.77
CA GLN A 186 12.16 7.54 6.04
C GLN A 186 13.45 6.69 6.03
N VAL A 187 13.38 5.50 5.42
CA VAL A 187 14.55 4.59 5.33
C VAL A 187 15.21 4.57 3.95
N HIS A 188 14.95 5.58 3.12
CA HIS A 188 15.61 5.84 1.84
C HIS A 188 15.44 4.72 0.78
N ARG A 189 14.33 3.98 0.77
CA ARG A 189 14.07 2.96 -0.26
C ARG A 189 13.92 3.54 -1.66
N THR A 190 13.37 4.77 -1.74
CA THR A 190 13.10 5.51 -2.98
C THR A 190 14.11 6.63 -3.26
N TYR A 191 15.23 6.68 -2.50
CA TYR A 191 16.22 7.74 -2.68
C TYR A 191 16.79 7.76 -4.11
N GLY A 192 16.83 8.95 -4.74
CA GLY A 192 17.24 9.11 -6.13
C GLY A 192 16.21 8.66 -7.18
N GLN A 193 15.05 8.12 -6.74
CA GLN A 193 13.97 7.74 -7.65
C GLN A 193 13.13 8.96 -8.01
N HIS A 194 12.77 9.10 -9.28
CA HIS A 194 11.90 10.14 -9.78
C HIS A 194 10.62 9.54 -10.36
N PHE A 195 9.48 10.21 -10.19
CA PHE A 195 8.17 9.76 -10.62
C PHE A 195 7.60 10.69 -11.70
N ARG A 196 6.92 10.14 -12.69
CA ARG A 196 6.16 10.97 -13.63
C ARG A 196 4.93 11.56 -12.94
N TYR A 197 4.24 10.77 -12.12
CA TYR A 197 3.12 11.21 -11.30
C TYR A 197 3.33 10.79 -9.86
N GLY A 198 3.15 11.75 -8.93
CA GLY A 198 3.08 11.51 -7.49
C GLY A 198 1.68 11.83 -6.98
N ILE A 199 1.00 10.85 -6.43
CA ILE A 199 -0.38 10.97 -5.96
C ILE A 199 -0.41 11.00 -4.44
N PHE A 200 -1.02 12.01 -3.85
CA PHE A 200 -1.26 12.14 -2.43
C PHE A 200 -2.76 12.05 -2.15
N LEU A 201 -3.19 10.99 -1.48
CA LEU A 201 -4.60 10.70 -1.25
C LEU A 201 -5.12 11.40 0.00
N ASP A 202 -4.61 10.99 1.15
CA ASP A 202 -5.04 11.45 2.45
C ASP A 202 -3.90 11.40 3.48
N ILE A 203 -4.12 12.04 4.61
CA ILE A 203 -3.29 11.86 5.79
C ILE A 203 -4.14 11.92 7.05
N GLY A 204 -3.84 11.02 7.99
CA GLY A 204 -4.47 10.98 9.30
C GLY A 204 -3.54 10.32 10.31
N PRO A 205 -3.83 10.40 11.62
CA PRO A 205 -2.97 9.87 12.68
C PRO A 205 -2.86 8.35 12.59
N ASP A 206 -1.78 7.89 12.00
CA ASP A 206 -1.38 6.48 11.91
C ASP A 206 0.15 6.40 11.90
N HIS A 207 0.73 5.25 12.23
CA HIS A 207 2.19 5.05 12.23
C HIS A 207 3.01 6.00 13.14
N ILE A 208 2.38 6.64 14.14
CA ILE A 208 3.09 7.51 15.08
C ILE A 208 3.51 6.68 16.29
N SER A 209 4.79 6.32 16.33
CA SER A 209 5.38 5.51 17.41
C SER A 209 6.90 5.69 17.47
N ALA A 210 7.53 5.23 18.56
CA ALA A 210 8.98 5.26 18.69
C ALA A 210 9.72 4.40 17.65
N HIS A 211 9.04 3.46 17.01
CA HIS A 211 9.62 2.51 16.05
C HIS A 211 9.28 2.83 14.59
N GLU A 212 8.37 3.78 14.37
CA GLU A 212 7.95 4.21 13.04
C GLU A 212 8.26 5.71 12.87
N HIS A 213 7.24 6.57 12.85
CA HIS A 213 7.44 8.02 12.77
C HIS A 213 7.37 8.62 14.18
N PRO A 214 8.38 9.42 14.62
CA PRO A 214 8.38 10.00 15.95
C PRO A 214 7.28 11.07 16.13
N THR A 215 6.88 11.73 15.05
CA THR A 215 5.87 12.80 15.07
C THR A 215 4.99 12.76 13.82
N MET A 216 3.83 13.41 13.91
CA MET A 216 2.94 13.61 12.76
C MET A 216 3.61 14.45 11.65
N GLU A 217 4.45 15.41 12.03
CA GLU A 217 5.21 16.22 11.06
C GLU A 217 6.21 15.39 10.26
N ASP A 218 6.96 14.49 10.91
CA ASP A 218 7.87 13.55 10.23
C ASP A 218 7.09 12.64 9.27
N TYR A 219 5.93 12.13 9.71
CA TYR A 219 5.07 11.28 8.89
C TYR A 219 4.54 12.01 7.65
N LEU A 220 4.05 13.25 7.83
CA LEU A 220 3.58 14.11 6.74
C LEU A 220 4.71 14.40 5.76
N LYS A 221 5.87 14.87 6.25
CA LYS A 221 7.04 15.19 5.43
C LYS A 221 7.52 14.00 4.59
N CYS A 222 7.53 12.80 5.16
CA CYS A 222 7.89 11.60 4.41
C CYS A 222 6.92 11.29 3.26
N LYS A 223 5.62 11.61 3.41
CA LYS A 223 4.65 11.44 2.31
C LYS A 223 4.75 12.56 1.27
N GLU A 224 4.92 13.80 1.72
CA GLU A 224 5.10 14.97 0.84
C GLU A 224 6.31 14.81 -0.09
N ALA A 225 7.35 14.11 0.35
CA ALA A 225 8.53 13.86 -0.45
C ALA A 225 8.26 13.15 -1.78
N LEU A 226 7.16 12.38 -1.90
CA LEU A 226 6.72 11.81 -3.18
C LEU A 226 6.37 12.91 -4.18
N LEU A 227 5.60 13.92 -3.73
CA LEU A 227 5.20 15.03 -4.59
C LEU A 227 6.42 15.84 -5.06
N GLU A 228 7.34 16.11 -4.15
CA GLU A 228 8.59 16.85 -4.43
C GLU A 228 9.48 16.13 -5.46
N ASN A 229 9.39 14.79 -5.54
CA ASN A 229 10.15 13.94 -6.46
C ASN A 229 9.36 13.53 -7.71
N SER A 230 8.33 14.31 -8.08
CA SER A 230 7.46 14.00 -9.21
C SER A 230 7.41 15.14 -10.23
N ASP A 231 7.21 14.81 -11.52
CA ASP A 231 6.95 15.80 -12.55
C ASP A 231 5.56 16.44 -12.36
N THR A 232 4.55 15.62 -12.06
CA THR A 232 3.18 16.05 -11.80
C THR A 232 2.73 15.52 -10.45
N ALA A 233 2.40 16.42 -9.53
CA ALA A 233 1.76 16.12 -8.26
C ALA A 233 0.25 16.09 -8.43
N ILE A 234 -0.43 15.06 -7.90
CA ILE A 234 -1.91 14.96 -7.87
C ILE A 234 -2.33 14.89 -6.41
N ILE A 235 -3.20 15.78 -5.97
CA ILE A 235 -3.63 15.90 -4.58
C ILE A 235 -5.14 15.77 -4.49
N VAL A 236 -5.61 14.94 -3.57
CA VAL A 236 -7.02 14.89 -3.18
C VAL A 236 -7.33 16.10 -2.30
N ARG A 237 -8.30 16.90 -2.71
CA ARG A 237 -8.65 18.20 -2.10
C ARG A 237 -9.09 18.10 -0.64
N SER A 238 -9.79 17.03 -0.29
CA SER A 238 -10.33 16.78 1.05
C SER A 238 -9.28 16.30 2.07
N THR A 239 -8.01 16.17 1.67
CA THR A 239 -6.95 15.69 2.59
C THR A 239 -6.74 16.64 3.76
N ASP A 240 -6.54 16.10 4.96
CA ASP A 240 -6.07 16.88 6.09
C ASP A 240 -4.70 17.52 5.76
N TYR A 241 -4.37 18.62 6.42
CA TYR A 241 -3.14 19.41 6.17
C TYR A 241 -2.97 19.87 4.72
N PHE A 242 -4.07 20.09 3.99
CA PHE A 242 -4.09 20.42 2.57
C PHE A 242 -3.08 21.52 2.18
N ASP A 243 -3.01 22.62 2.93
CA ASP A 243 -2.11 23.73 2.62
C ASP A 243 -0.63 23.34 2.68
N HIS A 244 -0.24 22.45 3.60
CA HIS A 244 1.12 21.91 3.69
C HIS A 244 1.42 21.01 2.49
N VAL A 245 0.50 20.09 2.16
CA VAL A 245 0.63 19.18 1.02
C VAL A 245 0.70 19.95 -0.29
N LEU A 246 -0.13 20.99 -0.45
CA LEU A 246 -0.11 21.87 -1.61
C LEU A 246 1.23 22.62 -1.74
N ALA A 247 1.77 23.10 -0.63
CA ALA A 247 3.08 23.78 -0.63
C ALA A 247 4.22 22.82 -1.05
N ALA A 248 4.19 21.56 -0.61
CA ALA A 248 5.13 20.53 -1.04
C ALA A 248 5.01 20.24 -2.54
N ALA A 249 3.78 20.15 -3.04
CA ALA A 249 3.51 19.89 -4.45
C ALA A 249 3.97 21.01 -5.40
N GLN A 250 4.15 22.24 -4.91
CA GLN A 250 4.70 23.33 -5.70
C GLN A 250 6.16 23.09 -6.15
N LYS A 251 6.86 22.12 -5.55
CA LYS A 251 8.20 21.68 -6.00
C LYS A 251 8.14 20.75 -7.21
N ALA A 252 6.99 20.15 -7.51
CA ALA A 252 6.74 19.45 -8.76
C ALA A 252 6.65 20.45 -9.93
N GLY A 253 6.88 19.97 -11.14
CA GLY A 253 6.72 20.81 -12.35
C GLY A 253 5.29 21.25 -12.60
N ARG A 254 4.29 20.48 -12.11
CA ARG A 254 2.85 20.71 -12.25
C ARG A 254 2.08 20.12 -11.06
N THR A 255 1.01 20.79 -10.65
CA THR A 255 0.07 20.28 -9.64
C THR A 255 -1.33 20.16 -10.23
N LEU A 256 -2.00 19.05 -9.95
CA LEU A 256 -3.40 18.80 -10.27
C LEU A 256 -4.17 18.54 -8.96
N LEU A 257 -5.31 19.19 -8.80
CA LEU A 257 -6.22 18.99 -7.69
C LEU A 257 -7.40 18.14 -8.14
N VAL A 258 -7.76 17.14 -7.35
CA VAL A 258 -8.96 16.31 -7.57
C VAL A 258 -9.81 16.30 -6.31
N GLY A 259 -11.13 16.28 -6.45
CA GLY A 259 -12.03 16.25 -5.28
C GLY A 259 -13.50 16.34 -5.65
N MET A 260 -14.34 16.35 -4.62
CA MET A 260 -15.77 16.62 -4.81
C MET A 260 -15.98 18.10 -5.11
N ALA A 261 -16.99 18.43 -5.91
CA ALA A 261 -17.25 19.82 -6.31
C ALA A 261 -17.57 20.74 -5.11
N GLU A 262 -18.15 20.18 -4.04
CA GLU A 262 -18.41 20.89 -2.78
C GLU A 262 -17.16 21.20 -1.95
N ASP A 263 -16.03 20.51 -2.17
CA ASP A 263 -14.80 20.72 -1.41
C ASP A 263 -13.97 21.91 -1.92
N GLY A 264 -14.39 22.53 -3.00
CA GLY A 264 -13.75 23.70 -3.60
C GLY A 264 -13.21 23.43 -5.00
N GLU A 265 -12.46 24.40 -5.54
CA GLU A 265 -11.92 24.30 -6.90
C GLU A 265 -10.94 23.13 -7.04
N SER A 266 -11.19 22.30 -8.04
CA SER A 266 -10.33 21.17 -8.44
C SER A 266 -10.18 21.13 -9.95
N ASP A 267 -9.08 20.58 -10.44
CA ASP A 267 -8.85 20.38 -11.87
C ASP A 267 -9.76 19.27 -12.43
N TYR A 268 -10.07 18.28 -11.59
CA TYR A 268 -11.10 17.25 -11.85
C TYR A 268 -12.05 17.20 -10.67
N ALA A 269 -13.26 17.72 -10.86
CA ALA A 269 -14.27 17.84 -9.82
C ALA A 269 -15.43 16.87 -10.04
N ALA A 270 -15.71 16.00 -9.06
CA ALA A 270 -16.87 15.10 -9.11
C ALA A 270 -18.13 15.78 -8.55
N SER A 271 -19.25 15.58 -9.24
CA SER A 271 -20.57 16.05 -8.85
C SER A 271 -21.66 15.05 -9.27
N ASN A 272 -22.92 15.33 -8.94
CA ASN A 272 -24.09 14.51 -9.34
C ASN A 272 -23.91 13.02 -9.02
N VAL A 273 -23.43 12.71 -7.82
CA VAL A 273 -23.15 11.34 -7.38
C VAL A 273 -24.46 10.56 -7.22
N GLN A 274 -24.56 9.42 -7.89
CA GLN A 274 -25.70 8.52 -7.83
C GLN A 274 -25.23 7.14 -7.36
N LYS A 275 -25.88 6.57 -6.34
CA LYS A 275 -25.62 5.20 -5.89
C LYS A 275 -26.15 4.21 -6.93
N LEU A 276 -25.30 3.27 -7.31
CA LEU A 276 -25.64 2.12 -8.14
C LEU A 276 -25.84 0.87 -7.26
N PRO A 277 -26.37 -0.24 -7.78
CA PRO A 277 -26.40 -1.52 -7.05
C PRO A 277 -25.04 -1.92 -6.52
N ARG A 278 -23.97 -1.62 -7.29
CA ARG A 278 -22.56 -1.74 -6.88
C ARG A 278 -21.84 -0.44 -7.27
N GLY A 279 -21.28 0.26 -6.28
CA GLY A 279 -20.53 1.50 -6.50
C GLY A 279 -21.37 2.71 -6.84
N TYR A 280 -20.83 3.59 -7.66
CA TYR A 280 -21.39 4.91 -7.94
C TYR A 280 -21.22 5.31 -9.41
N ALA A 281 -22.18 6.12 -9.92
CA ALA A 281 -21.99 6.95 -11.10
C ALA A 281 -21.87 8.41 -10.66
N PHE A 282 -21.01 9.18 -11.32
CA PHE A 282 -20.79 10.59 -11.01
C PHE A 282 -20.32 11.34 -12.25
N THR A 283 -20.59 12.65 -12.29
CA THR A 283 -20.12 13.55 -13.34
C THR A 283 -18.76 14.13 -12.93
N VAL A 284 -17.76 14.06 -13.80
CA VAL A 284 -16.47 14.74 -13.61
C VAL A 284 -16.40 15.94 -14.53
N THR A 285 -16.17 17.12 -13.96
CA THR A 285 -15.86 18.35 -14.70
C THR A 285 -14.35 18.54 -14.75
N GLU A 286 -13.78 18.58 -15.95
CA GLU A 286 -12.37 18.92 -16.20
C GLU A 286 -12.26 20.45 -16.33
N LYS A 287 -11.61 21.12 -15.38
CA LYS A 287 -11.52 22.58 -15.29
C LYS A 287 -10.86 23.21 -16.53
N ALA A 288 -9.82 22.61 -17.05
CA ALA A 288 -9.03 23.16 -18.17
C ALA A 288 -9.84 23.28 -19.46
N THR A 289 -10.80 22.38 -19.70
CA THR A 289 -11.58 22.30 -20.94
C THR A 289 -13.06 22.66 -20.72
N GLY A 290 -13.53 22.65 -19.48
CA GLY A 290 -14.96 22.73 -19.14
C GLY A 290 -15.77 21.49 -19.51
N ARG A 291 -15.11 20.43 -19.98
CA ARG A 291 -15.73 19.18 -20.40
C ARG A 291 -16.32 18.44 -19.19
N GLN A 292 -17.48 17.86 -19.38
CA GLN A 292 -18.17 17.03 -18.40
C GLN A 292 -18.40 15.64 -18.97
N ASP A 293 -17.95 14.63 -18.26
CA ASP A 293 -18.15 13.23 -18.61
C ASP A 293 -18.69 12.45 -17.41
N ILE A 294 -19.48 11.41 -17.67
CA ILE A 294 -19.99 10.51 -16.63
C ILE A 294 -19.02 9.35 -16.46
N TYR A 295 -18.61 9.12 -15.22
CA TYR A 295 -17.78 7.98 -14.85
C TYR A 295 -18.52 7.09 -13.87
N LYS A 296 -18.12 5.82 -13.83
CA LYS A 296 -18.62 4.84 -12.89
C LYS A 296 -17.46 4.18 -12.17
N VAL A 297 -17.65 3.91 -10.90
CA VAL A 297 -16.73 3.11 -10.08
C VAL A 297 -17.49 1.95 -9.48
N GLY A 298 -17.03 0.71 -9.71
CA GLY A 298 -17.70 -0.52 -9.28
C GLY A 298 -17.39 -0.90 -7.82
N MET A 299 -17.11 0.08 -6.96
CA MET A 299 -16.77 -0.14 -5.55
C MET A 299 -17.62 0.76 -4.65
N ASP A 300 -18.15 0.19 -3.58
CA ASP A 300 -18.92 0.91 -2.56
C ASP A 300 -18.00 1.75 -1.66
N GLY A 301 -18.56 2.80 -1.04
CA GLY A 301 -17.83 3.78 -0.23
C GLY A 301 -17.49 5.05 -1.02
N LEU A 302 -18.03 6.20 -0.60
CA LEU A 302 -17.86 7.49 -1.30
C LEU A 302 -16.40 7.91 -1.47
N PHE A 303 -15.51 7.52 -0.54
CA PHE A 303 -14.08 7.75 -0.66
C PHE A 303 -13.45 7.09 -1.92
N ASN A 304 -14.09 6.07 -2.50
CA ASN A 304 -13.63 5.48 -3.75
C ASN A 304 -13.88 6.37 -4.97
N ILE A 305 -14.73 7.39 -4.87
CA ILE A 305 -14.86 8.41 -5.91
C ILE A 305 -13.58 9.25 -5.97
N GLU A 306 -13.04 9.69 -4.82
CA GLU A 306 -11.80 10.46 -4.77
C GLU A 306 -10.60 9.60 -5.21
N ASN A 307 -10.53 8.33 -4.80
CA ASN A 307 -9.53 7.39 -5.31
C ASN A 307 -9.61 7.27 -6.84
N ALA A 308 -10.83 7.12 -7.39
CA ALA A 308 -11.05 7.03 -8.84
C ALA A 308 -10.69 8.33 -9.57
N LEU A 309 -10.97 9.51 -8.98
CA LEU A 309 -10.60 10.80 -9.56
C LEU A 309 -9.10 10.93 -9.81
N THR A 310 -8.25 10.40 -8.91
CA THR A 310 -6.80 10.43 -9.12
C THR A 310 -6.39 9.56 -10.33
N ALA A 311 -6.98 8.37 -10.46
CA ALA A 311 -6.73 7.50 -11.60
C ALA A 311 -7.27 8.09 -12.92
N ILE A 312 -8.46 8.73 -12.85
CA ILE A 312 -9.04 9.48 -13.98
C ILE A 312 -8.10 10.61 -14.40
N ALA A 313 -7.56 11.39 -13.45
CA ALA A 313 -6.65 12.49 -13.76
C ALA A 313 -5.39 11.99 -14.50
N VAL A 314 -4.77 10.90 -14.03
CA VAL A 314 -3.63 10.26 -14.73
C VAL A 314 -4.04 9.79 -16.12
N GLY A 315 -5.16 9.06 -16.22
CA GLY A 315 -5.65 8.51 -17.49
C GLY A 315 -5.96 9.60 -18.52
N ARG A 316 -6.60 10.69 -18.07
CA ARG A 316 -6.92 11.84 -18.91
C ARG A 316 -5.67 12.60 -19.36
N ASP A 317 -4.72 12.81 -18.44
CA ASP A 317 -3.45 13.47 -18.75
C ASP A 317 -2.61 12.67 -19.76
N MET A 318 -2.75 11.34 -19.79
CA MET A 318 -2.15 10.45 -20.79
C MET A 318 -2.99 10.29 -22.07
N GLY A 319 -4.05 11.10 -22.25
CA GLY A 319 -4.87 11.15 -23.46
C GLY A 319 -5.96 10.08 -23.53
N GLY A 320 -6.27 9.42 -22.42
CA GLY A 320 -7.29 8.37 -22.37
C GLY A 320 -8.70 8.89 -22.64
N ASP A 321 -9.51 8.09 -23.35
CA ASP A 321 -10.94 8.37 -23.58
C ASP A 321 -11.74 8.16 -22.28
N PRO A 322 -12.65 9.09 -21.92
CA PRO A 322 -13.47 8.97 -20.71
C PRO A 322 -14.30 7.68 -20.61
N ALA A 323 -14.86 7.20 -21.72
CA ALA A 323 -15.65 5.98 -21.73
C ALA A 323 -14.79 4.74 -21.45
N VAL A 324 -13.56 4.70 -21.99
CA VAL A 324 -12.59 3.63 -21.74
C VAL A 324 -12.18 3.61 -20.28
N ILE A 325 -11.85 4.78 -19.71
CA ILE A 325 -11.49 4.93 -18.29
C ILE A 325 -12.65 4.51 -17.39
N SER A 326 -13.87 4.97 -17.70
CA SER A 326 -15.07 4.63 -16.92
C SER A 326 -15.33 3.13 -16.90
N ALA A 327 -15.23 2.46 -18.07
CA ALA A 327 -15.41 1.01 -18.17
C ALA A 327 -14.38 0.23 -17.33
N ALA A 328 -13.12 0.68 -17.34
CA ALA A 328 -12.06 0.06 -16.53
C ALA A 328 -12.34 0.15 -15.02
N LEU A 329 -12.86 1.30 -14.54
CA LEU A 329 -13.19 1.52 -13.14
C LEU A 329 -14.49 0.81 -12.71
N GLU A 330 -15.49 0.69 -13.61
CA GLU A 330 -16.76 0.02 -13.34
C GLU A 330 -16.60 -1.47 -13.06
N HIS A 331 -15.67 -2.13 -13.75
CA HIS A 331 -15.47 -3.58 -13.68
C HIS A 331 -14.32 -4.01 -12.77
N LEU A 332 -13.62 -3.05 -12.16
CA LEU A 332 -12.48 -3.33 -11.31
C LEU A 332 -12.89 -4.13 -10.05
N VAL A 333 -12.09 -5.16 -9.76
CA VAL A 333 -12.07 -5.86 -8.48
C VAL A 333 -10.70 -5.68 -7.87
N VAL A 334 -10.65 -5.20 -6.63
CA VAL A 334 -9.40 -5.06 -5.86
C VAL A 334 -9.40 -6.13 -4.77
N PRO A 335 -8.51 -7.13 -4.84
CA PRO A 335 -8.49 -8.22 -3.88
C PRO A 335 -8.44 -7.69 -2.43
N GLY A 336 -9.20 -8.29 -1.52
CA GLY A 336 -9.25 -7.92 -0.11
C GLY A 336 -9.71 -6.49 0.21
N ARG A 337 -10.22 -5.75 -0.79
CA ARG A 337 -10.68 -4.35 -0.62
C ARG A 337 -12.12 -4.20 -1.04
N ALA A 338 -13.04 -4.32 -0.06
CA ALA A 338 -14.48 -4.26 -0.28
C ALA A 338 -14.97 -5.28 -1.33
N ASP A 339 -14.40 -6.50 -1.31
CA ASP A 339 -14.98 -7.63 -2.04
C ASP A 339 -16.38 -7.88 -1.50
N VAL A 340 -17.35 -7.79 -2.38
CA VAL A 340 -18.76 -7.97 -2.03
C VAL A 340 -19.23 -9.33 -2.54
N MET A 341 -19.67 -10.16 -1.62
CA MET A 341 -20.34 -11.42 -1.92
C MET A 341 -21.81 -11.31 -1.53
N GLU A 342 -22.69 -11.76 -2.39
CA GLU A 342 -24.11 -11.89 -2.09
C GLU A 342 -24.51 -13.38 -2.11
N GLY A 343 -25.22 -13.83 -1.10
CA GLY A 343 -25.69 -15.20 -0.99
C GLY A 343 -26.40 -15.46 0.33
N ALA A 344 -27.20 -16.50 0.40
CA ALA A 344 -28.02 -16.84 1.57
C ALA A 344 -28.82 -15.65 2.13
N GLY A 345 -29.21 -14.68 1.29
CA GLY A 345 -29.90 -13.46 1.71
C GLY A 345 -29.03 -12.47 2.49
N LEU A 346 -27.71 -12.60 2.44
CA LEU A 346 -26.75 -11.71 3.07
C LEU A 346 -25.97 -10.92 2.01
N LYS A 347 -25.52 -9.73 2.39
CA LYS A 347 -24.50 -8.97 1.66
C LYS A 347 -23.25 -8.92 2.51
N ILE A 348 -22.17 -9.54 2.03
CA ILE A 348 -20.94 -9.78 2.79
C ILE A 348 -19.85 -8.93 2.20
N PHE A 349 -19.22 -8.09 3.01
CA PHE A 349 -18.08 -7.23 2.66
C PHE A 349 -16.82 -7.80 3.28
N ILE A 350 -15.82 -8.15 2.47
CA ILE A 350 -14.50 -8.55 2.91
C ILE A 350 -13.59 -7.34 2.78
N ASN A 351 -13.00 -6.89 3.90
CA ASN A 351 -12.28 -5.62 3.94
C ASN A 351 -11.04 -5.67 4.85
N TYR A 352 -9.97 -5.06 4.42
CA TYR A 352 -8.72 -4.96 5.17
C TYR A 352 -8.71 -3.80 6.19
N MET A 353 -9.87 -3.39 6.70
CA MET A 353 -9.96 -2.36 7.74
C MET A 353 -9.34 -2.88 9.05
N HIS A 354 -8.24 -2.30 9.51
CA HIS A 354 -7.45 -2.80 10.64
C HIS A 354 -7.07 -1.70 11.66
N ASN A 355 -7.66 -0.50 11.55
CA ASN A 355 -7.48 0.60 12.50
C ASN A 355 -8.74 1.47 12.59
N GLY A 356 -8.79 2.33 13.62
CA GLY A 356 -10.00 3.13 13.92
C GLY A 356 -10.48 3.99 12.75
N ILE A 357 -9.57 4.63 12.02
CA ILE A 357 -9.91 5.51 10.88
C ILE A 357 -10.58 4.70 9.78
N SER A 358 -9.98 3.57 9.38
CA SER A 358 -10.55 2.71 8.33
C SER A 358 -11.88 2.09 8.76
N CYS A 359 -11.99 1.63 10.00
CA CYS A 359 -13.23 1.08 10.55
C CYS A 359 -14.35 2.14 10.53
N GLN A 360 -14.07 3.35 11.04
CA GLN A 360 -15.03 4.44 11.01
C GLN A 360 -15.48 4.80 9.59
N ALA A 361 -14.52 4.94 8.65
CA ALA A 361 -14.83 5.29 7.27
C ALA A 361 -15.72 4.25 6.59
N VAL A 362 -15.34 2.96 6.68
CA VAL A 362 -16.08 1.86 6.07
C VAL A 362 -17.46 1.71 6.71
N LEU A 363 -17.55 1.63 8.03
CA LEU A 363 -18.82 1.39 8.71
C LEU A 363 -19.78 2.58 8.58
N LYS A 364 -19.27 3.82 8.61
CA LYS A 364 -20.07 5.04 8.35
C LYS A 364 -20.60 5.05 6.92
N ALA A 365 -19.78 4.67 5.93
CA ALA A 365 -20.22 4.55 4.54
C ALA A 365 -21.31 3.48 4.38
N LEU A 366 -21.11 2.30 4.96
CA LEU A 366 -22.10 1.21 4.92
C LEU A 366 -23.43 1.61 5.58
N LYS A 367 -23.40 2.30 6.74
CA LYS A 367 -24.63 2.81 7.35
C LYS A 367 -25.32 3.89 6.52
N LYS A 368 -24.58 4.67 5.72
CA LYS A 368 -25.17 5.64 4.77
C LYS A 368 -25.76 4.93 3.55
N ASP A 369 -25.07 3.93 3.01
CA ASP A 369 -25.48 3.20 1.81
C ASP A 369 -26.61 2.19 2.09
N TYR A 370 -26.68 1.67 3.33
CA TYR A 370 -27.61 0.64 3.79
C TYR A 370 -28.24 1.04 5.14
N PRO A 371 -29.00 2.16 5.23
CA PRO A 371 -29.44 2.75 6.49
C PRO A 371 -30.35 1.82 7.32
N ASP A 372 -31.17 1.01 6.66
CA ASP A 372 -32.15 0.12 7.29
C ASP A 372 -31.67 -1.34 7.48
N LYS A 373 -30.37 -1.59 7.15
CA LYS A 373 -29.81 -2.93 7.28
C LYS A 373 -29.16 -3.14 8.63
N PHE A 374 -29.33 -4.34 9.18
CA PHE A 374 -28.57 -4.80 10.34
C PHE A 374 -27.12 -5.05 9.91
N VAL A 375 -26.16 -4.51 10.63
CA VAL A 375 -24.73 -4.61 10.31
C VAL A 375 -24.03 -5.45 11.36
N THR A 376 -23.54 -6.62 10.96
CA THR A 376 -22.67 -7.49 11.75
C THR A 376 -21.22 -7.26 11.31
N VAL A 377 -20.30 -7.10 12.27
CA VAL A 377 -18.85 -6.93 12.01
C VAL A 377 -18.08 -8.06 12.66
N VAL A 378 -17.12 -8.65 11.94
CA VAL A 378 -16.10 -9.56 12.49
C VAL A 378 -14.76 -8.85 12.33
N ILE A 379 -14.00 -8.64 13.42
CA ILE A 379 -12.76 -7.89 13.36
C ILE A 379 -11.84 -8.21 14.54
N GLY A 380 -10.53 -8.18 14.26
CA GLY A 380 -9.47 -8.20 15.24
C GLY A 380 -8.46 -7.06 15.05
N VAL A 381 -7.47 -7.02 15.91
CA VAL A 381 -6.31 -6.14 15.81
C VAL A 381 -5.06 -6.94 16.10
N ALA A 382 -4.01 -6.74 15.29
CA ALA A 382 -2.73 -7.40 15.50
C ALA A 382 -2.13 -7.00 16.87
N GLY A 383 -1.52 -7.98 17.53
CA GLY A 383 -0.83 -7.81 18.80
C GLY A 383 0.34 -6.82 18.72
N GLN A 384 0.79 -6.33 19.87
CA GLN A 384 1.91 -5.38 20.01
C GLN A 384 1.73 -4.06 19.24
N ARG A 385 0.48 -3.69 18.89
CA ARG A 385 0.15 -2.42 18.26
C ARG A 385 -0.21 -1.37 19.31
N SER A 386 -0.23 -0.10 18.86
CA SER A 386 -0.50 1.02 19.78
C SER A 386 -1.89 0.88 20.45
N PRO A 387 -2.03 1.23 21.74
CA PRO A 387 -3.34 1.25 22.41
C PRO A 387 -4.40 2.08 21.67
N ALA A 388 -3.99 3.16 20.99
CA ALA A 388 -4.88 4.00 20.20
C ALA A 388 -5.54 3.25 19.03
N ARG A 389 -4.86 2.23 18.47
CA ARG A 389 -5.44 1.40 17.41
C ARG A 389 -6.60 0.55 17.95
N ILE A 390 -6.40 -0.11 19.09
CA ILE A 390 -7.43 -0.91 19.77
C ILE A 390 -8.61 -0.03 20.14
N GLN A 391 -8.34 1.14 20.77
CA GLN A 391 -9.35 2.11 21.15
C GLN A 391 -10.19 2.55 19.95
N GLY A 392 -9.55 2.99 18.86
CA GLY A 392 -10.26 3.49 17.69
C GLY A 392 -11.08 2.41 16.95
N VAL A 393 -10.61 1.16 16.90
CA VAL A 393 -11.37 0.04 16.29
C VAL A 393 -12.60 -0.29 17.15
N GLY A 394 -12.43 -0.44 18.47
CA GLY A 394 -13.53 -0.71 19.40
C GLY A 394 -14.61 0.36 19.34
N GLU A 395 -14.23 1.65 19.46
CA GLU A 395 -15.17 2.79 19.38
C GLU A 395 -15.95 2.83 18.05
N ALA A 396 -15.24 2.62 16.92
CA ALA A 396 -15.89 2.62 15.61
C ALA A 396 -16.92 1.48 15.48
N CYS A 397 -16.55 0.27 15.89
CA CYS A 397 -17.45 -0.89 15.88
C CYS A 397 -18.64 -0.68 16.82
N GLY A 398 -18.39 -0.27 18.06
CA GLY A 398 -19.45 0.01 19.05
C GLY A 398 -20.45 1.06 18.55
N ARG A 399 -19.99 2.09 17.84
CA ARG A 399 -20.82 3.20 17.35
C ARG A 399 -21.66 2.84 16.11
N TYR A 400 -21.07 2.11 15.16
CA TYR A 400 -21.67 1.96 13.81
C TYR A 400 -22.19 0.56 13.52
N ALA A 401 -21.73 -0.50 14.20
CA ALA A 401 -22.29 -1.84 14.06
C ALA A 401 -23.58 -2.00 14.87
N ASP A 402 -24.37 -3.00 14.53
CA ASP A 402 -25.46 -3.49 15.35
C ASP A 402 -24.99 -4.70 16.18
N ARG A 403 -24.06 -5.51 15.63
CA ARG A 403 -23.36 -6.60 16.32
C ARG A 403 -21.90 -6.62 15.92
N VAL A 404 -21.00 -6.94 16.84
CA VAL A 404 -19.57 -7.12 16.56
C VAL A 404 -19.04 -8.39 17.22
N PHE A 405 -18.32 -9.19 16.44
CA PHE A 405 -17.47 -10.28 16.90
C PHE A 405 -16.03 -9.78 16.94
N PHE A 406 -15.45 -9.64 18.14
CA PHE A 406 -14.03 -9.43 18.28
C PHE A 406 -13.30 -10.76 18.29
N THR A 407 -12.24 -10.90 17.51
CA THR A 407 -11.56 -12.16 17.22
C THR A 407 -10.08 -11.96 16.92
N ALA A 408 -9.30 -13.04 16.87
CA ALA A 408 -7.89 -12.94 16.48
C ALA A 408 -7.71 -12.35 15.07
N ASP A 409 -6.69 -11.49 14.96
CA ASP A 409 -6.09 -11.04 13.70
C ASP A 409 -4.69 -11.68 13.59
N ASP A 410 -3.63 -10.96 13.98
CA ASP A 410 -2.25 -11.44 14.15
C ASP A 410 -1.83 -11.24 15.61
N PRO A 411 -2.26 -12.09 16.55
CA PRO A 411 -2.02 -11.87 17.97
C PRO A 411 -0.53 -11.87 18.36
N ASP A 412 0.31 -12.54 17.56
CA ASP A 412 1.74 -12.71 17.74
C ASP A 412 2.08 -13.25 19.15
N LEU A 413 2.66 -12.43 20.03
CA LEU A 413 3.07 -12.80 21.39
C LEU A 413 2.01 -12.48 22.46
N GLU A 414 0.86 -11.90 22.08
CA GLU A 414 -0.24 -11.58 22.99
C GLU A 414 -1.33 -12.65 22.96
N ASP A 415 -2.05 -12.84 24.07
CA ASP A 415 -3.25 -13.68 24.08
C ASP A 415 -4.35 -12.99 23.28
N PRO A 416 -4.92 -13.63 22.23
CA PRO A 416 -5.99 -13.02 21.44
C PRO A 416 -7.19 -12.61 22.29
N ARG A 417 -7.54 -13.35 23.33
CA ARG A 417 -8.65 -13.01 24.24
C ARG A 417 -8.39 -11.71 25.01
N ASP A 418 -7.16 -11.40 25.37
CA ASP A 418 -6.80 -10.15 26.02
C ASP A 418 -6.95 -8.95 25.08
N ILE A 419 -6.56 -9.12 23.80
CA ILE A 419 -6.75 -8.12 22.75
C ILE A 419 -8.25 -7.87 22.55
N ASP A 420 -9.05 -8.93 22.40
CA ASP A 420 -10.49 -8.87 22.17
C ASP A 420 -11.23 -8.24 23.36
N THR A 421 -10.77 -8.51 24.59
CA THR A 421 -11.33 -7.88 25.80
C THR A 421 -11.09 -6.38 25.81
N ARG A 422 -9.90 -5.91 25.40
CA ARG A 422 -9.60 -4.47 25.27
C ARG A 422 -10.45 -3.81 24.18
N LEU A 423 -10.68 -4.50 23.06
CA LEU A 423 -11.59 -4.04 21.99
C LEU A 423 -13.03 -3.92 22.51
N ALA A 424 -13.50 -4.93 23.26
CA ALA A 424 -14.83 -4.92 23.85
C ALA A 424 -15.02 -3.77 24.86
N HIS A 425 -14.01 -3.47 25.68
CA HIS A 425 -14.04 -2.31 26.58
C HIS A 425 -14.11 -1.00 25.80
N ALA A 426 -13.36 -0.86 24.71
CA ALA A 426 -13.38 0.33 23.86
C ALA A 426 -14.73 0.50 23.11
N ALA A 427 -15.46 -0.58 22.86
CA ALA A 427 -16.78 -0.55 22.23
C ALA A 427 -17.94 -0.28 23.21
N ALA A 428 -17.68 -0.28 24.53
CA ALA A 428 -18.73 -0.31 25.57
C ALA A 428 -19.68 0.90 25.57
N ASP A 429 -19.21 2.07 25.13
CA ASP A 429 -20.04 3.29 25.03
C ASP A 429 -20.92 3.31 23.77
N GLY A 430 -20.78 2.31 22.92
CA GLY A 430 -21.56 2.16 21.69
C GLY A 430 -22.87 1.40 21.90
N LYS A 431 -23.58 1.16 20.81
CA LYS A 431 -24.88 0.44 20.80
C LYS A 431 -24.75 -1.03 20.35
N ALA A 432 -23.59 -1.44 19.86
CA ALA A 432 -23.40 -2.76 19.27
C ALA A 432 -23.49 -3.87 20.32
N GLU A 433 -24.15 -4.96 19.97
CA GLU A 433 -24.00 -6.23 20.70
C GLU A 433 -22.57 -6.73 20.52
N VAL A 434 -21.82 -6.91 21.63
CA VAL A 434 -20.40 -7.30 21.59
C VAL A 434 -20.28 -8.79 21.94
N ILE A 435 -19.60 -9.54 21.07
CA ILE A 435 -19.29 -10.96 21.26
C ILE A 435 -17.77 -11.13 21.14
N ILE A 436 -17.16 -11.84 22.07
CA ILE A 436 -15.76 -12.23 22.05
C ILE A 436 -15.67 -13.68 21.60
N GLU A 437 -15.05 -13.92 20.45
CA GLU A 437 -14.77 -15.25 19.92
C GLU A 437 -13.33 -15.26 19.36
N PRO A 438 -12.34 -15.71 20.15
CA PRO A 438 -10.93 -15.65 19.75
C PRO A 438 -10.57 -16.51 18.54
N ASP A 439 -11.33 -17.58 18.27
CA ASP A 439 -11.15 -18.37 17.05
C ASP A 439 -11.81 -17.66 15.86
N ARG A 440 -10.99 -17.16 14.91
CA ARG A 440 -11.48 -16.40 13.78
C ARG A 440 -12.38 -17.20 12.86
N VAL A 441 -12.09 -18.49 12.63
CA VAL A 441 -12.91 -19.34 11.78
C VAL A 441 -14.30 -19.47 12.39
N ILE A 442 -14.37 -19.75 13.69
CA ILE A 442 -15.64 -19.86 14.43
C ILE A 442 -16.37 -18.51 14.45
N ALA A 443 -15.65 -17.39 14.65
CA ALA A 443 -16.26 -16.06 14.66
C ALA A 443 -16.91 -15.71 13.33
N VAL A 444 -16.25 -15.98 12.20
CA VAL A 444 -16.78 -15.74 10.86
C VAL A 444 -17.99 -16.64 10.58
N GLU A 445 -17.90 -17.94 10.88
CA GLU A 445 -19.02 -18.88 10.71
C GLU A 445 -20.26 -18.45 11.50
N ARG A 446 -20.08 -18.11 12.78
CA ARG A 446 -21.17 -17.66 13.64
C ARG A 446 -21.78 -16.36 13.16
N ALA A 447 -20.94 -15.40 12.77
CA ALA A 447 -21.41 -14.11 12.27
C ALA A 447 -22.29 -14.25 11.02
N LEU A 448 -21.97 -15.18 10.12
CA LEU A 448 -22.74 -15.43 8.91
C LEU A 448 -24.03 -16.20 9.20
N ARG A 449 -23.99 -17.23 10.08
CA ARG A 449 -25.17 -18.06 10.42
C ARG A 449 -26.17 -17.32 11.31
N GLU A 450 -25.68 -16.50 12.24
CA GLU A 450 -26.51 -15.76 13.20
C GLU A 450 -27.01 -14.41 12.64
N ALA A 451 -26.52 -13.97 11.46
CA ALA A 451 -26.94 -12.71 10.84
C ALA A 451 -28.41 -12.78 10.39
N PRO A 452 -29.22 -11.76 10.71
CA PRO A 452 -30.60 -11.68 10.22
C PRO A 452 -30.66 -11.68 8.69
N ALA A 453 -31.70 -12.29 8.11
CA ALA A 453 -31.89 -12.26 6.67
C ALA A 453 -31.97 -10.82 6.12
N GLY A 454 -31.30 -10.56 5.01
CA GLY A 454 -31.21 -9.25 4.38
C GLY A 454 -30.23 -8.28 5.02
N SER A 455 -29.39 -8.74 5.97
CA SER A 455 -28.39 -7.92 6.65
C SER A 455 -27.07 -7.79 5.87
N VAL A 456 -26.23 -6.90 6.37
CA VAL A 456 -24.84 -6.70 5.93
C VAL A 456 -23.91 -7.36 6.92
N VAL A 457 -22.96 -8.16 6.45
CA VAL A 457 -21.88 -8.74 7.26
C VAL A 457 -20.55 -8.17 6.76
N VAL A 458 -19.71 -7.66 7.66
CA VAL A 458 -18.38 -7.11 7.35
C VAL A 458 -17.33 -7.98 8.00
N LEU A 459 -16.48 -8.60 7.17
CA LEU A 459 -15.31 -9.36 7.61
C LEU A 459 -14.09 -8.44 7.49
N GLY A 460 -13.63 -7.93 8.64
CA GLY A 460 -12.60 -6.87 8.71
C GLY A 460 -11.28 -7.36 9.28
N GLY A 461 -10.20 -6.68 8.91
CA GLY A 461 -8.84 -6.94 9.39
C GLY A 461 -7.98 -7.66 8.39
N LYS A 462 -8.28 -8.90 8.10
CA LYS A 462 -7.47 -9.81 7.30
C LYS A 462 -7.65 -9.68 5.78
N GLY A 463 -8.80 -9.16 5.30
CA GLY A 463 -9.08 -9.16 3.85
C GLY A 463 -9.07 -10.58 3.30
N ASP A 464 -8.16 -10.86 2.36
CA ASP A 464 -7.97 -12.18 1.72
C ASP A 464 -6.78 -12.98 2.26
N GLU A 465 -6.10 -12.50 3.31
CA GLU A 465 -4.98 -13.21 3.92
C GLU A 465 -5.42 -14.59 4.47
N ASP A 466 -4.58 -15.59 4.28
CA ASP A 466 -4.78 -16.98 4.71
C ASP A 466 -3.83 -17.43 5.83
N THR A 467 -3.16 -16.46 6.45
CA THR A 467 -2.23 -16.71 7.56
C THR A 467 -2.50 -15.81 8.74
N GLN A 468 -2.18 -16.28 9.94
CA GLN A 468 -2.12 -15.50 11.18
C GLN A 468 -0.73 -15.60 11.78
N ARG A 469 -0.21 -14.49 12.31
CA ARG A 469 1.05 -14.49 13.03
C ARG A 469 0.83 -14.86 14.49
N VAL A 470 1.40 -16.00 14.89
CA VAL A 470 1.31 -16.54 16.25
C VAL A 470 2.72 -16.89 16.74
N ASN A 471 3.16 -16.33 17.87
CA ASN A 471 4.50 -16.54 18.44
C ASN A 471 5.64 -16.32 17.44
N GLY A 472 5.56 -15.28 16.62
CA GLY A 472 6.56 -14.93 15.62
C GLY A 472 6.52 -15.74 14.33
N VAL A 473 5.61 -16.70 14.20
CA VAL A 473 5.47 -17.60 13.05
C VAL A 473 4.14 -17.37 12.35
N TYR A 474 4.15 -17.36 11.02
CA TYR A 474 2.91 -17.34 10.23
C TYR A 474 2.33 -18.76 10.16
N VAL A 475 1.08 -18.89 10.64
CA VAL A 475 0.33 -20.14 10.67
C VAL A 475 -0.85 -20.00 9.69
N HIS A 476 -1.02 -20.97 8.82
CA HIS A 476 -2.16 -21.00 7.89
C HIS A 476 -3.49 -21.18 8.62
N TYR A 477 -4.50 -20.43 8.17
CA TYR A 477 -5.92 -20.61 8.55
C TYR A 477 -6.82 -20.51 7.31
N GLU A 478 -8.03 -21.03 7.39
CA GLU A 478 -9.03 -20.87 6.32
C GLU A 478 -9.42 -19.39 6.21
N SER A 479 -9.08 -18.72 5.08
CA SER A 479 -9.26 -17.27 4.93
C SER A 479 -10.74 -16.85 4.95
N ASP A 480 -11.00 -15.62 5.37
CA ASP A 480 -12.36 -15.08 5.46
C ASP A 480 -13.19 -15.28 4.17
N PRO A 481 -12.66 -15.03 2.94
CA PRO A 481 -13.40 -15.30 1.71
C PRO A 481 -13.75 -16.77 1.50
N VAL A 482 -12.88 -17.69 1.91
CA VAL A 482 -13.09 -19.15 1.77
C VAL A 482 -14.17 -19.59 2.74
N ILE A 483 -14.09 -19.17 4.01
CA ILE A 483 -15.12 -19.45 5.03
C ILE A 483 -16.47 -18.89 4.56
N ALA A 484 -16.50 -17.65 4.07
CA ALA A 484 -17.74 -17.02 3.64
C ALA A 484 -18.39 -17.78 2.47
N LYS A 485 -17.61 -18.19 1.46
CA LYS A 485 -18.12 -19.00 0.34
C LYS A 485 -18.69 -20.34 0.81
N ARG A 486 -17.97 -21.02 1.71
CA ARG A 486 -18.39 -22.30 2.26
C ARG A 486 -19.70 -22.18 3.04
N VAL A 487 -19.76 -21.24 3.99
CA VAL A 487 -20.93 -21.05 4.85
C VAL A 487 -22.16 -20.60 4.05
N VAL A 488 -21.99 -19.70 3.07
CA VAL A 488 -23.07 -19.29 2.18
C VAL A 488 -23.65 -20.49 1.41
N ALA A 489 -22.79 -21.34 0.83
CA ALA A 489 -23.23 -22.53 0.11
C ALA A 489 -23.99 -23.52 1.02
N GLU A 490 -23.52 -23.70 2.26
CA GLU A 490 -24.21 -24.53 3.26
C GLU A 490 -25.59 -23.96 3.60
N LEU A 491 -25.70 -22.65 3.90
CA LEU A 491 -26.96 -21.97 4.21
C LEU A 491 -27.94 -21.95 3.03
N GLU A 492 -27.48 -21.94 1.79
CA GLU A 492 -28.33 -22.05 0.60
C GLU A 492 -28.85 -23.48 0.40
N ASN A 493 -28.07 -24.49 0.78
CA ASN A 493 -28.49 -25.88 0.73
C ASN A 493 -29.46 -26.28 1.87
N GLU A 494 -29.47 -25.54 2.98
CA GLU A 494 -30.36 -25.76 4.13
C GLU A 494 -31.76 -25.14 3.94
N ARG A 495 -31.94 -24.30 2.91
CA ARG A 495 -33.22 -23.62 2.55
C ARG A 495 -33.98 -24.40 1.50
#